data_b7cdd790748fd7671ea38f937f16612d
#
_entry.id   b7cdd790748fd7671ea38f937f16612d
#
_cell.length_a   1.000
_cell.length_b   1.000
_cell.length_c   1.000
_cell.angle_alpha   90.00
_cell.angle_beta   90.00
_cell.angle_gamma   90.00
#
_symmetry.space_group_name_H-M   'P 1'
#
loop_
_entity.id
_entity.type
_entity.pdbx_description
1 polymer ?
#
loop_
_entity_poly.entity_id
_entity_poly.type
_entity_poly.pdbx_seq_one_letter_code
_entity_poly.pdbx_strand_id
1 'polypeptide(L)'
;MTRARAQRETSAGGVVYRVDGGAPLFLLIRDSYANWGFPKGHLESGEHAEAAAMREVREETGLGELAMRGSIDTIDWYFRFRGRLIHKVCHFFLMETTEASTAPQRAEGITACKWVAYGEAVESISYGNARQVLHHAYEMIAGTRTAATPPSETAGEQLGLAIDSRTSGAEGDG
;
A
#
# COMPACT_ATOMS: atom_id res chain seq x y z
N MET A 1 -13.68 22.66 25.78
CA MET A 1 -12.48 22.32 24.97
C MET A 1 -12.95 21.45 23.81
N THR A 2 -12.93 21.98 22.61
CA THR A 2 -13.31 21.24 21.40
C THR A 2 -12.21 20.25 21.08
N ARG A 3 -12.49 18.95 21.18
CA ARG A 3 -11.57 17.90 20.78
C ARG A 3 -11.27 18.11 19.30
N ALA A 4 -10.02 18.37 18.94
CA ALA A 4 -9.62 18.52 17.55
C ALA A 4 -9.95 17.21 16.82
N ARG A 5 -10.88 17.30 15.86
CA ARG A 5 -11.30 16.16 15.04
C ARG A 5 -10.13 15.79 14.12
N ALA A 6 -9.75 14.51 14.09
CA ALA A 6 -8.76 14.04 13.16
C ALA A 6 -9.24 14.26 11.70
N GLN A 7 -8.34 14.77 10.86
CA GLN A 7 -8.59 14.85 9.42
C GLN A 7 -8.43 13.45 8.84
N ARG A 8 -9.48 12.94 8.20
CA ARG A 8 -9.43 11.62 7.55
C ARG A 8 -8.84 11.73 6.15
N GLU A 9 -7.88 10.87 5.85
CA GLU A 9 -7.31 10.67 4.54
C GLU A 9 -7.50 9.22 4.10
N THR A 10 -7.96 9.00 2.87
CA THR A 10 -8.21 7.66 2.35
C THR A 10 -7.27 7.39 1.18
N SER A 11 -6.61 6.25 1.24
CA SER A 11 -5.75 5.70 0.19
C SER A 11 -6.18 4.31 -0.21
N ALA A 12 -5.72 3.87 -1.35
CA ALA A 12 -5.83 2.50 -1.80
C ALA A 12 -4.51 2.02 -2.39
N GLY A 13 -4.25 0.74 -2.29
CA GLY A 13 -3.04 0.13 -2.81
C GLY A 13 -3.23 -1.32 -3.18
N GLY A 14 -2.18 -1.90 -3.75
CA GLY A 14 -2.20 -3.26 -4.23
C GLY A 14 -1.07 -4.10 -3.70
N VAL A 15 -1.38 -5.33 -3.29
CA VAL A 15 -0.41 -6.40 -3.19
C VAL A 15 -0.42 -7.13 -4.53
N VAL A 16 0.66 -6.96 -5.28
CA VAL A 16 0.80 -7.55 -6.61
C VAL A 16 1.64 -8.81 -6.52
N TYR A 17 1.17 -9.88 -7.12
CA TYR A 17 1.94 -11.11 -7.25
C TYR A 17 1.97 -11.60 -8.69
N ARG A 18 2.99 -12.39 -8.98
CA ARG A 18 3.09 -13.23 -10.17
C ARG A 18 3.53 -14.62 -9.78
N VAL A 19 3.17 -15.62 -10.58
CA VAL A 19 3.60 -17.00 -10.33
C VAL A 19 4.87 -17.27 -11.15
N ASP A 20 5.91 -17.74 -10.50
CA ASP A 20 7.17 -18.15 -11.10
C ASP A 20 7.60 -19.50 -10.55
N GLY A 21 7.83 -20.49 -11.43
CA GLY A 21 8.16 -21.83 -11.00
C GLY A 21 7.13 -22.49 -10.07
N GLY A 22 5.86 -22.11 -10.17
CA GLY A 22 4.77 -22.64 -9.34
C GLY A 22 4.60 -21.96 -7.99
N ALA A 23 5.43 -20.97 -7.66
CA ALA A 23 5.37 -20.22 -6.40
C ALA A 23 5.05 -18.73 -6.63
N PRO A 24 4.29 -18.07 -5.74
CA PRO A 24 4.04 -16.66 -5.87
C PRO A 24 5.27 -15.83 -5.50
N LEU A 25 5.57 -14.85 -6.32
CA LEU A 25 6.48 -13.74 -6.03
C LEU A 25 5.68 -12.48 -5.81
N PHE A 26 6.02 -11.72 -4.78
CA PHE A 26 5.36 -10.48 -4.40
C PHE A 26 6.18 -9.27 -4.82
N LEU A 27 5.51 -8.26 -5.35
CA LEU A 27 6.15 -7.00 -5.69
C LEU A 27 6.22 -6.09 -4.47
N LEU A 28 7.42 -5.67 -4.12
CA LEU A 28 7.66 -4.63 -3.14
C LEU A 28 8.22 -3.38 -3.82
N ILE A 29 7.81 -2.22 -3.33
CA ILE A 29 8.38 -0.93 -3.68
C ILE A 29 9.18 -0.36 -2.52
N ARG A 30 10.19 0.44 -2.83
CA ARG A 30 10.99 1.15 -1.86
C ARG A 30 10.74 2.64 -2.00
N ASP A 31 10.35 3.28 -0.90
CA ASP A 31 10.13 4.72 -0.86
C ASP A 31 11.44 5.52 -0.73
N SER A 32 11.34 6.85 -0.76
CA SER A 32 12.48 7.76 -0.63
C SER A 32 13.15 7.74 0.76
N TYR A 33 12.49 7.16 1.76
CA TYR A 33 13.02 6.96 3.11
C TYR A 33 13.64 5.57 3.31
N ALA A 34 13.84 4.83 2.22
CA ALA A 34 14.36 3.47 2.21
C ALA A 34 13.45 2.40 2.86
N ASN A 35 12.15 2.68 3.01
CA ASN A 35 11.20 1.71 3.51
C ASN A 35 10.64 0.85 2.37
N TRP A 36 10.52 -0.45 2.61
CA TRP A 36 9.87 -1.39 1.73
C TRP A 36 8.41 -1.60 2.11
N GLY A 37 7.54 -1.59 1.13
CA GLY A 37 6.09 -1.80 1.30
C GLY A 37 5.40 -2.04 -0.04
N PHE A 38 4.10 -1.72 -0.09
CA PHE A 38 3.27 -1.89 -1.27
C PHE A 38 2.96 -0.56 -1.94
N PRO A 39 2.78 -0.54 -3.28
CA PRO A 39 2.30 0.64 -3.98
C PRO A 39 0.92 1.05 -3.49
N LYS A 40 0.75 2.34 -3.22
CA LYS A 40 -0.50 2.93 -2.72
C LYS A 40 -0.50 4.43 -2.88
N GLY A 41 -1.68 5.03 -2.91
CA GLY A 41 -1.83 6.48 -2.91
C GLY A 41 -3.26 6.93 -2.62
N HIS A 42 -3.45 8.23 -2.59
CA HIS A 42 -4.74 8.86 -2.30
C HIS A 42 -5.77 8.58 -3.38
N LEU A 43 -7.03 8.42 -2.97
CA LEU A 43 -8.15 8.43 -3.88
C LEU A 43 -8.32 9.83 -4.48
N GLU A 44 -8.59 9.88 -5.78
CA GLU A 44 -9.05 11.09 -6.45
C GLU A 44 -10.55 11.33 -6.18
N SER A 45 -11.01 12.55 -6.43
CA SER A 45 -12.41 12.90 -6.20
C SER A 45 -13.35 12.00 -7.01
N GLY A 46 -14.28 11.32 -6.33
CA GLY A 46 -15.23 10.40 -6.95
C GLY A 46 -14.66 9.04 -7.37
N GLU A 47 -13.39 8.77 -7.08
CA GLU A 47 -12.73 7.51 -7.42
C GLU A 47 -13.08 6.40 -6.41
N HIS A 48 -13.38 5.21 -6.92
CA HIS A 48 -13.54 4.03 -6.08
C HIS A 48 -12.17 3.48 -5.65
N ALA A 49 -12.10 2.92 -4.45
CA ALA A 49 -10.84 2.42 -3.87
C ALA A 49 -10.14 1.37 -4.77
N GLU A 50 -10.90 0.48 -5.41
CA GLU A 50 -10.37 -0.52 -6.33
C GLU A 50 -9.70 0.11 -7.57
N ALA A 51 -10.35 1.12 -8.16
CA ALA A 51 -9.80 1.85 -9.30
C ALA A 51 -8.55 2.64 -8.91
N ALA A 52 -8.57 3.30 -7.75
CA ALA A 52 -7.42 4.01 -7.19
C ALA A 52 -6.23 3.06 -6.97
N ALA A 53 -6.48 1.89 -6.39
CA ALA A 53 -5.45 0.89 -6.16
C ALA A 53 -4.77 0.45 -7.48
N MET A 54 -5.56 0.17 -8.51
CA MET A 54 -5.01 -0.20 -9.83
C MET A 54 -4.22 0.94 -10.48
N ARG A 55 -4.72 2.16 -10.39
CA ARG A 55 -4.04 3.35 -10.90
C ARG A 55 -2.71 3.56 -10.21
N GLU A 56 -2.69 3.54 -8.88
CA GLU A 56 -1.48 3.73 -8.08
C GLU A 56 -0.42 2.66 -8.35
N VAL A 57 -0.83 1.38 -8.46
CA VAL A 57 0.10 0.31 -8.81
C VAL A 57 0.74 0.58 -10.17
N ARG A 58 -0.04 0.95 -11.19
CA ARG A 58 0.48 1.27 -12.52
C ARG A 58 1.44 2.47 -12.49
N GLU A 59 1.05 3.53 -11.82
CA GLU A 59 1.84 4.76 -11.71
C GLU A 59 3.18 4.52 -11.01
N GLU A 60 3.18 3.80 -9.89
CA GLU A 60 4.36 3.62 -9.07
C GLU A 60 5.31 2.52 -9.55
N THR A 61 4.81 1.52 -10.28
CA THR A 61 5.57 0.33 -10.67
C THR A 61 5.80 0.16 -12.16
N GLY A 62 5.04 0.86 -13.00
CA GLY A 62 5.07 0.73 -14.45
C GLY A 62 4.39 -0.52 -15.00
N LEU A 63 3.75 -1.35 -14.16
CA LEU A 63 2.98 -2.50 -14.61
C LEU A 63 1.75 -2.06 -15.41
N GLY A 64 1.52 -2.64 -16.57
CA GLY A 64 0.37 -2.36 -17.44
C GLY A 64 -0.77 -3.35 -17.25
N GLU A 65 -0.46 -4.63 -17.18
CA GLU A 65 -1.43 -5.71 -17.10
C GLU A 65 -1.60 -6.19 -15.66
N LEU A 66 -2.75 -5.89 -15.09
CA LEU A 66 -3.13 -6.26 -13.73
C LEU A 66 -4.52 -6.89 -13.74
N ALA A 67 -4.63 -8.07 -13.17
CA ALA A 67 -5.91 -8.73 -12.92
C ALA A 67 -6.29 -8.55 -11.43
N MET A 68 -7.43 -7.91 -11.18
CA MET A 68 -7.98 -7.77 -9.84
C MET A 68 -8.42 -9.14 -9.30
N ARG A 69 -7.96 -9.48 -8.09
CA ARG A 69 -8.26 -10.76 -7.43
C ARG A 69 -9.10 -10.61 -6.17
N GLY A 70 -9.37 -9.41 -5.74
CA GLY A 70 -10.26 -9.10 -4.63
C GLY A 70 -9.66 -8.22 -3.56
N SER A 71 -10.50 -7.83 -2.60
CA SER A 71 -10.10 -7.06 -1.44
C SER A 71 -9.34 -7.93 -0.43
N ILE A 72 -8.26 -7.40 0.13
CA ILE A 72 -7.49 -8.07 1.18
C ILE A 72 -7.91 -7.53 2.53
N ASP A 73 -7.54 -6.30 2.84
CA ASP A 73 -7.73 -5.64 4.11
C ASP A 73 -7.94 -4.14 3.96
N THR A 74 -8.52 -3.55 4.98
CA THR A 74 -8.46 -2.12 5.23
C THR A 74 -7.69 -1.91 6.53
N ILE A 75 -6.61 -1.17 6.46
CA ILE A 75 -5.81 -0.80 7.63
C ILE A 75 -5.91 0.69 7.88
N ASP A 76 -5.76 1.09 9.12
CA ASP A 76 -5.79 2.50 9.50
C ASP A 76 -4.78 2.81 10.61
N TRP A 77 -4.35 4.06 10.63
CA TRP A 77 -3.45 4.56 11.66
C TRP A 77 -3.58 6.06 11.83
N TYR A 78 -3.08 6.57 12.94
CA TYR A 78 -3.06 7.99 13.26
C TYR A 78 -1.63 8.51 13.27
N PHE A 79 -1.44 9.70 12.73
CA PHE A 79 -0.16 10.40 12.82
C PHE A 79 -0.38 11.93 12.87
N ARG A 80 0.66 12.67 13.27
CA ARG A 80 0.64 14.12 13.26
C ARG A 80 1.46 14.64 12.08
N PHE A 81 0.84 15.53 11.32
CA PHE A 81 1.50 16.23 10.24
C PHE A 81 1.21 17.72 10.32
N ARG A 82 2.25 18.55 10.38
CA ARG A 82 2.13 20.03 10.53
C ARG A 82 1.14 20.43 11.65
N GLY A 83 1.23 19.78 12.80
CA GLY A 83 0.37 20.05 13.96
C GLY A 83 -1.06 19.49 13.88
N ARG A 84 -1.48 18.91 12.76
CA ARG A 84 -2.81 18.30 12.60
C ARG A 84 -2.76 16.81 12.89
N LEU A 85 -3.80 16.30 13.55
CA LEU A 85 -3.99 14.87 13.71
C LEU A 85 -4.63 14.33 12.43
N ILE A 86 -3.95 13.37 11.80
CA ILE A 86 -4.42 12.70 10.58
C ILE A 86 -4.82 11.27 10.93
N HIS A 87 -6.00 10.87 10.47
CA HIS A 87 -6.47 9.48 10.47
C HIS A 87 -6.35 8.96 9.05
N LYS A 88 -5.34 8.15 8.79
CA LYS A 88 -5.11 7.52 7.49
C LYS A 88 -5.82 6.17 7.43
N VAL A 89 -6.60 5.97 6.37
CA VAL A 89 -7.25 4.68 6.06
C VAL A 89 -6.73 4.22 4.71
N CYS A 90 -6.30 2.97 4.60
CA CYS A 90 -5.80 2.41 3.35
C CYS A 90 -6.48 1.07 3.04
N HIS A 91 -7.08 0.99 1.84
CA HIS A 91 -7.70 -0.23 1.32
C HIS A 91 -6.70 -0.97 0.43
N PHE A 92 -6.42 -2.24 0.73
CA PHE A 92 -5.53 -3.07 -0.06
C PHE A 92 -6.28 -4.15 -0.84
N PHE A 93 -5.85 -4.33 -2.10
CA PHE A 93 -6.42 -5.30 -3.03
C PHE A 93 -5.33 -6.25 -3.54
N LEU A 94 -5.71 -7.50 -3.76
CA LEU A 94 -4.84 -8.49 -4.39
C LEU A 94 -4.93 -8.37 -5.91
N MET A 95 -3.78 -8.29 -6.56
CA MET A 95 -3.66 -8.20 -8.01
C MET A 95 -2.66 -9.21 -8.53
N GLU A 96 -2.96 -9.78 -9.68
CA GLU A 96 -2.07 -10.71 -10.37
C GLU A 96 -1.57 -10.11 -11.67
N THR A 97 -0.32 -10.40 -12.03
CA THR A 97 0.27 -10.02 -13.29
C THR A 97 1.15 -11.15 -13.83
N THR A 98 1.35 -11.17 -15.14
CA THR A 98 2.37 -12.01 -15.79
C THR A 98 3.64 -11.22 -16.10
N GLU A 99 3.60 -9.90 -15.95
CA GLU A 99 4.74 -9.02 -16.21
C GLU A 99 5.81 -9.18 -15.13
N ALA A 100 7.07 -9.25 -15.55
CA ALA A 100 8.22 -9.27 -14.64
C ALA A 100 8.94 -7.92 -14.56
N SER A 101 8.93 -7.15 -15.65
CA SER A 101 9.61 -5.87 -15.74
C SER A 101 8.85 -4.78 -15.01
N THR A 102 9.56 -4.00 -14.23
CA THR A 102 9.01 -2.85 -13.50
C THR A 102 9.80 -1.59 -13.83
N ALA A 103 9.14 -0.45 -13.72
CA ALA A 103 9.73 0.86 -13.89
C ALA A 103 9.38 1.73 -12.66
N PRO A 104 10.21 1.72 -11.61
CA PRO A 104 9.99 2.53 -10.41
C PRO A 104 9.81 4.00 -10.77
N GLN A 105 8.71 4.62 -10.33
CA GLN A 105 8.42 6.00 -10.65
C GLN A 105 9.08 6.94 -9.65
N ARG A 106 10.25 7.45 -10.01
CA ARG A 106 11.05 8.33 -9.14
C ARG A 106 10.36 9.65 -8.83
N ALA A 107 9.53 10.17 -9.74
CA ALA A 107 8.73 11.39 -9.52
C ALA A 107 7.70 11.20 -8.40
N GLU A 108 7.26 9.96 -8.17
CA GLU A 108 6.37 9.56 -7.07
C GLU A 108 7.13 9.15 -5.80
N GLY A 109 8.44 9.33 -5.78
CA GLY A 109 9.28 8.97 -4.63
C GLY A 109 9.61 7.48 -4.53
N ILE A 110 9.35 6.68 -5.57
CA ILE A 110 9.68 5.27 -5.61
C ILE A 110 11.09 5.08 -6.14
N THR A 111 11.99 4.54 -5.32
CA THR A 111 13.40 4.42 -5.64
C THR A 111 13.78 3.05 -6.20
N ALA A 112 13.01 2.01 -5.89
CA ALA A 112 13.22 0.65 -6.38
C ALA A 112 11.94 -0.17 -6.33
N CYS A 113 11.91 -1.20 -7.17
CA CYS A 113 10.94 -2.30 -7.11
C CYS A 113 11.72 -3.63 -7.06
N LYS A 114 11.17 -4.63 -6.36
CA LYS A 114 11.71 -5.98 -6.39
C LYS A 114 10.62 -7.04 -6.29
N TRP A 115 10.82 -8.15 -6.99
CA TRP A 115 10.02 -9.35 -6.85
C TRP A 115 10.69 -10.30 -5.86
N VAL A 116 9.98 -10.72 -4.85
CA VAL A 116 10.53 -11.58 -3.79
C VAL A 116 9.54 -12.67 -3.38
N ALA A 117 10.07 -13.79 -2.90
CA ALA A 117 9.27 -14.83 -2.31
C ALA A 117 8.64 -14.35 -0.98
N TYR A 118 7.60 -15.03 -0.52
CA TYR A 118 6.87 -14.66 0.68
C TYR A 118 7.76 -14.43 1.91
N GLY A 119 8.68 -15.36 2.19
CA GLY A 119 9.58 -15.23 3.36
C GLY A 119 10.47 -14.00 3.31
N GLU A 120 11.04 -13.69 2.15
CA GLU A 120 11.84 -12.49 1.95
C GLU A 120 10.98 -11.22 2.03
N ALA A 121 9.74 -11.27 1.52
CA ALA A 121 8.81 -10.15 1.62
C ALA A 121 8.49 -9.83 3.09
N VAL A 122 8.21 -10.84 3.92
CA VAL A 122 7.97 -10.67 5.37
C VAL A 122 9.14 -9.98 6.05
N GLU A 123 10.37 -10.38 5.73
CA GLU A 123 11.59 -9.80 6.32
C GLU A 123 11.85 -8.37 5.81
N SER A 124 11.55 -8.10 4.54
CA SER A 124 11.85 -6.81 3.90
C SER A 124 10.89 -5.70 4.29
N ILE A 125 9.59 -6.02 4.46
CA ILE A 125 8.57 -5.01 4.74
C ILE A 125 8.85 -4.30 6.06
N SER A 126 8.89 -2.97 6.01
CA SER A 126 9.28 -2.13 7.13
C SER A 126 8.20 -2.00 8.22
N TYR A 127 6.92 -2.21 7.87
CA TYR A 127 5.78 -1.93 8.76
C TYR A 127 4.97 -3.20 9.09
N GLY A 128 4.65 -3.38 10.39
CA GLY A 128 3.94 -4.56 10.87
C GLY A 128 2.53 -4.73 10.29
N ASN A 129 1.79 -3.65 10.13
CA ASN A 129 0.46 -3.69 9.50
C ASN A 129 0.52 -4.12 8.02
N ALA A 130 1.54 -3.71 7.28
CA ALA A 130 1.75 -4.16 5.90
C ALA A 130 2.15 -5.65 5.83
N ARG A 131 2.90 -6.16 6.82
CA ARG A 131 3.18 -7.61 6.91
C ARG A 131 1.90 -8.42 7.12
N GLN A 132 0.97 -7.92 7.91
CA GLN A 132 -0.33 -8.56 8.11
C GLN A 132 -1.13 -8.60 6.79
N VAL A 133 -1.15 -7.52 6.04
CA VAL A 133 -1.76 -7.48 4.70
C VAL A 133 -1.12 -8.50 3.77
N LEU A 134 0.21 -8.62 3.76
CA LEU A 134 0.92 -9.64 2.99
C LEU A 134 0.50 -11.06 3.39
N HIS A 135 0.40 -11.32 4.69
CA HIS A 135 -0.01 -12.63 5.19
C HIS A 135 -1.41 -13.01 4.69
N HIS A 136 -2.36 -12.11 4.79
CA HIS A 136 -3.72 -12.33 4.28
C HIS A 136 -3.76 -12.49 2.74
N ALA A 137 -2.93 -11.72 2.02
CA ALA A 137 -2.79 -11.90 0.58
C ALA A 137 -2.27 -13.30 0.22
N TYR A 138 -1.27 -13.78 0.95
CA TYR A 138 -0.72 -15.12 0.76
C TYR A 138 -1.77 -16.21 1.02
N GLU A 139 -2.55 -16.07 2.10
CA GLU A 139 -3.65 -16.98 2.41
C GLU A 139 -4.73 -16.99 1.31
N MET A 140 -5.06 -15.82 0.74
CA MET A 140 -5.99 -15.73 -0.38
C MET A 140 -5.49 -16.51 -1.61
N ILE A 141 -4.20 -16.38 -1.94
CA ILE A 141 -3.58 -17.11 -3.07
C ILE A 141 -3.61 -18.62 -2.80
N ALA A 142 -3.33 -19.04 -1.60
CA ALA A 142 -3.37 -20.44 -1.20
C ALA A 142 -4.81 -21.01 -1.09
N GLY A 143 -5.84 -20.16 -1.21
CA GLY A 143 -7.24 -20.57 -1.05
C GLY A 143 -7.61 -20.93 0.40
N THR A 144 -6.81 -20.53 1.40
CA THR A 144 -6.98 -20.89 2.81
C THR A 144 -7.61 -19.78 3.64
N ARG A 145 -7.82 -18.58 3.08
CA ARG A 145 -8.47 -17.48 3.81
C ARG A 145 -9.97 -17.73 3.98
N THR A 146 -10.38 -18.05 5.16
CA THR A 146 -11.79 -17.94 5.58
C THR A 146 -12.15 -16.46 5.71
N ALA A 147 -13.37 -16.07 5.27
CA ALA A 147 -13.86 -14.70 5.34
C ALA A 147 -13.59 -14.11 6.73
N ALA A 148 -12.67 -13.17 6.81
CA ALA A 148 -12.19 -12.65 8.09
C ALA A 148 -13.22 -11.70 8.71
N THR A 149 -13.46 -11.90 9.97
CA THR A 149 -13.95 -10.87 10.90
C THR A 149 -13.06 -9.62 10.78
N PRO A 150 -13.62 -8.42 10.72
CA PRO A 150 -12.82 -7.21 10.69
C PRO A 150 -11.87 -7.18 11.88
N PRO A 151 -10.62 -6.73 11.71
CA PRO A 151 -9.67 -6.70 12.80
C PRO A 151 -10.24 -5.86 13.93
N SER A 152 -10.30 -6.45 15.11
CA SER A 152 -10.55 -5.73 16.34
C SER A 152 -9.49 -4.64 16.48
N GLU A 153 -9.91 -3.44 16.84
CA GLU A 153 -9.06 -2.31 17.18
C GLU A 153 -7.94 -2.75 18.12
N THR A 154 -6.80 -3.06 17.58
CA THR A 154 -5.58 -3.07 18.37
C THR A 154 -4.89 -1.77 18.06
N ALA A 155 -5.14 -0.78 18.89
CA ALA A 155 -4.32 0.40 19.02
C ALA A 155 -2.91 -0.06 19.40
N GLY A 156 -2.09 -0.34 18.43
CA GLY A 156 -0.70 -0.75 18.56
C GLY A 156 0.16 0.26 17.83
N GLU A 157 0.60 1.21 18.58
CA GLU A 157 1.89 1.85 18.53
C GLU A 157 2.82 1.35 17.40
N GLN A 158 2.67 1.93 16.21
CA GLN A 158 3.77 2.07 15.28
C GLN A 158 3.51 3.30 14.43
N LEU A 159 4.15 4.39 14.84
CA LEU A 159 4.35 5.58 14.05
C LEU A 159 5.18 5.22 12.81
N GLY A 160 4.51 4.66 11.81
CA GLY A 160 5.07 4.61 10.47
C GLY A 160 4.98 6.00 9.88
N LEU A 161 6.08 6.73 9.89
CA LEU A 161 6.25 7.96 9.12
C LEU A 161 6.24 7.62 7.62
N ALA A 162 5.10 7.25 7.09
CA ALA A 162 4.87 7.34 5.67
C ALA A 162 4.47 8.77 5.37
N ILE A 163 5.44 9.64 5.19
CA ILE A 163 5.18 10.96 4.63
C ILE A 163 4.83 10.72 3.17
N ASP A 164 3.58 10.96 2.85
CA ASP A 164 3.12 11.01 1.46
C ASP A 164 3.86 12.18 0.80
N SER A 165 4.71 11.89 -0.17
CA SER A 165 5.57 12.85 -0.85
C SER A 165 4.83 13.81 -1.78
N ARG A 166 3.49 13.80 -1.78
CA ARG A 166 2.67 14.58 -2.71
C ARG A 166 2.28 15.98 -2.24
N THR A 167 2.82 16.50 -1.16
CA THR A 167 2.51 17.86 -0.69
C THR A 167 3.63 18.87 -0.88
N SER A 168 4.45 18.70 -1.90
CA SER A 168 5.49 19.66 -2.26
C SER A 168 5.34 20.15 -3.69
N GLY A 169 4.29 20.86 -3.97
CA GLY A 169 4.12 21.40 -5.30
C GLY A 169 3.06 22.47 -5.39
N ALA A 170 3.20 23.56 -4.70
CA ALA A 170 2.66 24.87 -5.09
C ALA A 170 2.91 25.89 -3.97
N GLU A 171 4.01 26.54 -4.00
CA GLU A 171 4.10 27.95 -3.60
C GLU A 171 5.25 28.56 -4.40
N GLY A 172 4.90 28.96 -5.61
CA GLY A 172 5.62 29.95 -6.36
C GLY A 172 5.13 31.31 -5.89
N ASP A 173 6.07 32.03 -5.44
CA ASP A 173 6.13 33.39 -5.04
C ASP A 173 5.36 34.36 -5.97
N GLY A 174 4.72 35.33 -5.35
CA GLY A 174 4.23 36.58 -5.87
C GLY A 174 4.53 37.68 -4.89
#